data_b7019505dc387bda08d0b07a9103e597
#
_entry.id   b7019505dc387bda08d0b07a9103e597
#
_cell.length_a   1.000
_cell.length_b   1.000
_cell.length_c   1.000
_cell.angle_alpha   90.00
_cell.angle_beta   90.00
_cell.angle_gamma   90.00
#
_symmetry.space_group_name_H-M   'P 1'
#
loop_
_entity.id
_entity.type
_entity.pdbx_description
1 polymer ?
#
loop_
_entity_poly.entity_id
_entity_poly.type
_entity_poly.pdbx_seq_one_letter_code
_entity_poly.pdbx_strand_id
1 'polypeptide(L)' 'KDGAYLICSGIIEQYENDVREAMERNGFDIVEIAKESDWVAMVCQKR' A
#
# COMPACT_ATOMS: atom_id res chain seq x y z
N LYS A 1 9.40 -13.14 -3.77
CA LYS A 1 10.58 -13.28 -2.95
C LYS A 1 10.37 -12.64 -1.60
N ASP A 2 10.76 -13.31 -0.54
CA ASP A 2 10.55 -12.83 0.82
C ASP A 2 11.27 -11.50 1.03
N GLY A 3 10.58 -10.57 1.67
CA GLY A 3 11.16 -9.28 1.98
C GLY A 3 11.12 -8.28 0.84
N ALA A 4 10.58 -8.66 -0.30
CA ALA A 4 10.48 -7.73 -1.42
C ALA A 4 9.52 -6.60 -1.07
N TYR A 5 9.85 -5.40 -1.54
CA TYR A 5 9.01 -4.23 -1.34
C TYR A 5 8.21 -3.92 -2.59
N LEU A 6 7.02 -3.44 -2.38
CA LEU A 6 6.16 -2.97 -3.46
C LEU A 6 5.71 -1.56 -3.10
N ILE A 7 5.92 -0.62 -4.01
CA ILE A 7 5.51 0.75 -3.78
C ILE A 7 4.32 1.06 -4.68
N CYS A 8 3.21 1.42 -4.06
CA CYS A 8 2.00 1.82 -4.76
C CYS A 8 1.81 3.32 -4.57
N SER A 9 1.73 4.06 -5.65
CA SER A 9 1.55 5.49 -5.55
C SER A 9 0.43 5.94 -6.48
N GLY A 10 -0.03 7.18 -6.27
CA GLY A 10 -1.10 7.70 -7.08
C GLY A 10 -2.48 7.16 -6.71
N ILE A 11 -2.62 6.66 -5.50
CA ILE A 11 -3.89 6.11 -5.03
C ILE A 11 -4.76 7.28 -4.56
N ILE A 12 -5.98 7.35 -5.07
CA ILE A 12 -6.93 8.34 -4.58
C ILE A 12 -7.33 7.97 -3.16
N GLU A 13 -7.41 8.97 -2.29
CA GLU A 13 -7.59 8.73 -0.85
C GLU A 13 -8.82 7.86 -0.57
N GLN A 14 -9.88 8.05 -1.32
CA GLN A 14 -11.11 7.29 -1.07
C GLN A 14 -10.93 5.79 -1.34
N TYR A 15 -9.89 5.40 -2.06
CA TYR A 15 -9.63 4.00 -2.35
C TYR A 15 -8.54 3.41 -1.45
N GLU A 16 -8.05 4.20 -0.51
CA GLU A 16 -6.94 3.75 0.34
C GLU A 16 -7.27 2.45 1.07
N ASN A 17 -8.46 2.39 1.68
CA ASN A 17 -8.82 1.19 2.44
C ASN A 17 -8.94 -0.03 1.56
N ASP A 18 -9.51 0.13 0.36
CA ASP A 18 -9.65 -0.98 -0.56
C ASP A 18 -8.30 -1.55 -0.98
N VAL A 19 -7.36 -0.65 -1.28
CA VAL A 19 -6.03 -1.09 -1.69
C VAL A 19 -5.31 -1.76 -0.54
N ARG A 20 -5.42 -1.19 0.67
CA ARG A 20 -4.77 -1.78 1.83
C ARG A 20 -5.28 -3.18 2.11
N GLU A 21 -6.60 -3.36 2.06
CA GLU A 21 -7.17 -4.69 2.29
C GLU A 21 -6.71 -5.67 1.23
N ALA A 22 -6.65 -5.23 -0.03
CA ALA A 22 -6.20 -6.10 -1.10
C ALA A 22 -4.75 -6.54 -0.89
N MET A 23 -3.91 -5.62 -0.45
CA MET A 23 -2.51 -5.94 -0.20
C MET A 23 -2.37 -6.94 0.94
N GLU A 24 -3.10 -6.73 2.03
CA GLU A 24 -3.03 -7.66 3.16
C GLU A 24 -3.56 -9.03 2.78
N ARG A 25 -4.61 -9.06 1.97
CA ARG A 25 -5.18 -10.32 1.52
C ARG A 25 -4.20 -11.10 0.65
N ASN A 26 -3.33 -10.40 -0.04
CA ASN A 26 -2.35 -11.01 -0.92
C ASN A 26 -1.01 -11.27 -0.24
N GLY A 27 -0.95 -11.12 1.07
CA GLY A 27 0.24 -11.47 1.82
C GLY A 27 1.27 -10.36 1.93
N PHE A 28 0.83 -9.12 1.80
CA PHE A 28 1.71 -7.96 1.98
C PHE A 28 1.41 -7.27 3.29
N ASP A 29 2.45 -6.77 3.94
CA ASP A 29 2.29 -5.90 5.09
C ASP A 29 2.47 -4.46 4.65
N ILE A 30 1.63 -3.58 5.18
CA ILE A 30 1.76 -2.15 4.91
C ILE A 30 2.84 -1.61 5.85
N VAL A 31 3.95 -1.19 5.27
CA VAL A 31 5.07 -0.70 6.05
C VAL A 31 4.94 0.79 6.32
N GLU A 32 4.52 1.53 5.31
CA GLU A 32 4.44 2.97 5.44
C GLU A 32 3.36 3.50 4.51
N ILE A 33 2.67 4.54 4.95
CA ILE A 33 1.68 5.24 4.15
C ILE A 33 2.01 6.72 4.17
N ALA A 34 2.16 7.31 3.00
CA ALA A 34 2.39 8.74 2.85
C ALA A 34 1.21 9.35 2.13
N LYS A 35 0.71 10.44 2.66
CA LYS A 35 -0.42 11.15 2.05
C LYS A 35 0.04 12.49 1.52
N GLU A 36 -0.44 12.83 0.34
CA GLU A 36 -0.06 14.09 -0.32
C GLU A 36 -1.32 14.67 -0.95
N SER A 37 -1.82 15.76 -0.39
CA SER A 37 -3.06 16.37 -0.88
C SER A 37 -4.20 15.35 -0.88
N ASP A 38 -4.57 14.86 -2.05
CA ASP A 38 -5.69 13.93 -2.17
C ASP A 38 -5.27 12.58 -2.73
N TRP A 39 -3.97 12.29 -2.74
CA TRP A 39 -3.49 10.97 -3.17
C TRP A 39 -2.60 10.36 -2.11
N VAL A 40 -2.43 9.06 -2.19
CA VAL A 40 -1.75 8.27 -1.18
C VAL A 40 -0.70 7.40 -1.85
N ALA A 41 0.43 7.25 -1.17
CA ALA A 41 1.46 6.30 -1.57
C ALA A 41 1.66 5.30 -0.44
N MET A 42 1.77 4.03 -0.78
CA MET A 42 1.97 2.98 0.21
C MET A 42 3.21 2.20 -0.11
N VAL A 43 3.98 1.88 0.93
CA VAL A 43 5.11 0.96 0.81
C VAL A 43 4.70 -0.33 1.49
N CYS A 44 4.69 -1.40 0.73
CA CYS A 44 4.27 -2.71 1.22
C CYS A 44 5.44 -3.67 1.15
N GLN A 45 5.47 -4.61 2.07
CA GLN A 45 6.52 -5.62 2.09
C GLN A 45 5.89 -6.99 2.02
N LYS A 46 6.42 -7.82 1.15
CA LYS A 46 5.94 -9.20 1.00
C LYS A 46 6.29 -10.01 2.25
N ARG A 47 5.30 -10.69 2.78
CA ARG A 47 5.51 -11.56 3.94
C ARG A 47 6.14 -12.88 3.58
#